data_dcd9284a652cb3384364a7ff9cce7433
#
_entry.id   dcd9284a652cb3384364a7ff9cce7433
#
_cell.length_a   1.000
_cell.length_b   1.000
_cell.length_c   1.000
_cell.angle_alpha   90.00
_cell.angle_beta   90.00
_cell.angle_gamma   90.00
#
_symmetry.space_group_name_H-M   'P 1'
#
loop_
_entity.id
_entity.type
_entity.pdbx_description
1 polymer ?
#
loop_
_entity_poly.entity_id
_entity_poly.type
_entity_poly.pdbx_seq_one_letter_code
_entity_poly.pdbx_strand_id
1 'polypeptide(L)'
;LSLSDHYWIKPNGSELTWKDVSLFSNSFRDPLESMQIQHPHGAASTSTQTPAYSPSASLQGDLIKKWLIVDDTRCLLKGNRGANSQQSLNEVLASMLHEKQGFSKHVRYRPVKLIGSASEQYGCICEDFASETLEFIPAIDVVDSEKKDNAVSTYEHFIHVCTTHG
;
A
#
# COMPACT_ATOMS: atom_id res chain seq x y z
N LEU A 1 -4.14 -12.93 -3.68
CA LEU A 1 -3.16 -13.04 -2.60
C LEU A 1 -3.23 -11.78 -1.76
N SER A 2 -3.41 -11.91 -0.45
CA SER A 2 -3.31 -10.80 0.51
C SER A 2 -1.84 -10.39 0.68
N LEU A 3 -1.59 -9.16 1.12
CA LEU A 3 -0.24 -8.67 1.44
C LEU A 3 0.45 -9.50 2.52
N SER A 4 -0.34 -10.12 3.39
CA SER A 4 0.12 -10.90 4.54
C SER A 4 0.05 -12.42 4.33
N ASP A 5 -0.19 -12.90 3.12
CA ASP A 5 -0.26 -14.34 2.86
C ASP A 5 1.04 -15.05 3.21
N HIS A 6 0.92 -16.12 4.00
CA HIS A 6 2.01 -17.00 4.40
C HIS A 6 2.16 -18.22 3.47
N TYR A 7 1.44 -18.26 2.36
CA TYR A 7 1.50 -19.31 1.36
C TYR A 7 1.51 -18.73 -0.05
N TRP A 8 2.01 -19.49 -0.98
CA TRP A 8 2.09 -19.12 -2.38
C TRP A 8 1.95 -20.35 -3.28
N ILE A 9 1.13 -20.24 -4.31
CA ILE A 9 0.99 -21.26 -5.32
C ILE A 9 2.03 -21.02 -6.40
N LYS A 10 3.09 -21.81 -6.39
CA LYS A 10 4.17 -21.71 -7.37
C LYS A 10 3.73 -22.32 -8.70
N PRO A 11 3.77 -21.56 -9.81
CA PRO A 11 3.55 -22.14 -11.14
C PRO A 11 4.60 -23.23 -11.44
N ASN A 12 4.16 -24.34 -12.05
CA ASN A 12 5.07 -25.41 -12.40
C ASN A 12 6.14 -24.93 -13.39
N GLY A 13 7.41 -25.24 -13.13
CA GLY A 13 8.54 -24.76 -13.93
C GLY A 13 8.99 -23.33 -13.64
N SER A 14 8.38 -22.60 -12.69
CA SER A 14 8.83 -21.28 -12.28
C SER A 14 10.12 -21.37 -11.43
N GLU A 15 11.09 -20.49 -11.69
CA GLU A 15 12.32 -20.36 -10.90
C GLU A 15 12.16 -19.42 -9.68
N LEU A 16 11.00 -18.75 -9.55
CA LEU A 16 10.72 -17.84 -8.43
C LEU A 16 10.84 -18.57 -7.08
N THR A 17 11.35 -17.86 -6.10
CA THR A 17 11.48 -18.33 -4.72
C THR A 17 10.53 -17.58 -3.80
N TRP A 18 10.37 -18.07 -2.57
CA TRP A 18 9.58 -17.36 -1.55
C TRP A 18 10.06 -15.92 -1.32
N LYS A 19 11.37 -15.68 -1.40
CA LYS A 19 11.95 -14.34 -1.26
C LYS A 19 11.53 -13.35 -2.35
N ASP A 20 11.14 -13.85 -3.51
CA ASP A 20 10.72 -13.00 -4.64
C ASP A 20 9.27 -12.53 -4.51
N VAL A 21 8.44 -13.28 -3.76
CA VAL A 21 6.99 -13.07 -3.68
C VAL A 21 6.49 -12.64 -2.31
N SER A 22 7.21 -12.96 -1.23
CA SER A 22 6.80 -12.65 0.14
C SER A 22 7.09 -11.18 0.50
N LEU A 23 6.10 -10.50 1.06
CA LEU A 23 6.29 -9.15 1.60
C LEU A 23 7.42 -9.10 2.65
N PHE A 24 7.46 -10.08 3.56
CA PHE A 24 8.38 -10.07 4.70
C PHE A 24 9.80 -10.52 4.36
N SER A 25 9.98 -11.33 3.32
CA SER A 25 11.28 -11.87 2.92
C SER A 25 11.91 -11.13 1.74
N ASN A 26 11.15 -10.30 1.03
CA ASN A 26 11.61 -9.58 -0.15
C ASN A 26 12.58 -8.45 0.25
N SER A 27 13.64 -8.27 -0.55
CA SER A 27 14.62 -7.19 -0.35
C SER A 27 14.29 -5.91 -1.11
N PHE A 28 13.23 -5.90 -1.91
CA PHE A 28 12.77 -4.77 -2.74
C PHE A 28 13.91 -4.06 -3.48
N ARG A 29 14.80 -4.83 -4.08
CA ARG A 29 15.99 -4.32 -4.80
C ARG A 29 15.67 -3.68 -6.14
N ASP A 30 14.42 -3.67 -6.56
CA ASP A 30 14.00 -2.97 -7.77
C ASP A 30 14.37 -1.49 -7.66
N PRO A 31 15.10 -0.93 -8.61
CA PRO A 31 15.57 0.45 -8.52
C PRO A 31 14.38 1.40 -8.38
N LEU A 32 14.54 2.44 -7.56
CA LEU A 32 13.58 3.54 -7.40
C LEU A 32 13.21 4.22 -8.74
N GLU A 33 14.09 4.08 -9.74
CA GLU A 33 13.89 4.58 -11.11
C GLU A 33 12.68 3.96 -11.82
N SER A 34 12.18 2.81 -11.38
CA SER A 34 10.94 2.23 -11.90
C SER A 34 9.67 2.94 -11.40
N MET A 35 9.77 3.89 -10.50
CA MET A 35 8.68 4.83 -10.18
C MET A 35 8.62 5.97 -11.19
N GLN A 36 8.51 5.64 -12.47
CA GLN A 36 8.06 6.62 -13.45
C GLN A 36 6.55 6.82 -13.22
N ILE A 37 6.25 7.93 -12.56
CA ILE A 37 4.88 8.42 -12.44
C ILE A 37 4.40 8.71 -13.86
N GLN A 38 3.49 7.89 -14.37
CA GLN A 38 2.88 8.14 -15.67
C GLN A 38 2.11 9.45 -15.61
N HIS A 39 2.62 10.46 -16.31
CA HIS A 39 1.83 11.65 -16.61
C HIS A 39 0.63 11.29 -17.50
N PRO A 40 -0.57 11.86 -17.28
CA PRO A 40 -1.76 11.56 -18.06
C PRO A 40 -1.71 12.05 -19.54
N HIS A 41 -0.63 12.65 -19.99
CA HIS A 41 -0.44 13.11 -21.36
C HIS A 41 0.83 12.50 -21.99
N GLY A 42 0.67 11.31 -22.54
CA GLY A 42 1.25 10.84 -23.78
C GLY A 42 2.75 11.00 -24.03
N ALA A 43 3.62 10.64 -23.10
CA ALA A 43 4.97 10.23 -23.44
C ALA A 43 5.13 8.76 -23.02
N ALA A 44 5.34 7.88 -23.99
CA ALA A 44 5.67 6.49 -23.76
C ALA A 44 7.04 6.42 -23.10
N SER A 45 7.07 6.47 -21.79
CA SER A 45 8.23 6.05 -21.04
C SER A 45 8.15 4.53 -20.90
N THR A 46 9.24 3.86 -21.19
CA THR A 46 9.41 2.43 -20.94
C THR A 46 9.15 2.15 -19.46
N SER A 47 7.89 1.85 -19.13
CA SER A 47 7.52 1.38 -17.81
C SER A 47 8.15 0.01 -17.64
N THR A 48 9.17 -0.10 -16.82
CA THR A 48 9.49 -1.38 -16.20
C THR A 48 8.30 -1.71 -15.32
N GLN A 49 7.36 -2.49 -15.86
CA GLN A 49 6.19 -2.94 -15.13
C GLN A 49 6.67 -3.69 -13.90
N THR A 50 6.15 -3.34 -12.74
CA THR A 50 6.36 -4.13 -11.53
C THR A 50 5.98 -5.58 -11.85
N PRO A 51 6.89 -6.56 -11.68
CA PRO A 51 6.57 -7.94 -11.98
C PRO A 51 5.31 -8.39 -11.21
N ALA A 52 4.43 -9.12 -11.87
CA ALA A 52 3.15 -9.54 -11.29
C ALA A 52 3.29 -10.38 -10.00
N TYR A 53 4.47 -10.97 -9.77
CA TYR A 53 4.79 -11.72 -8.56
C TYR A 53 5.35 -10.85 -7.42
N SER A 54 5.71 -9.60 -7.70
CA SER A 54 6.24 -8.69 -6.66
C SER A 54 5.15 -8.34 -5.65
N PRO A 55 5.48 -8.26 -4.34
CA PRO A 55 4.53 -7.78 -3.33
C PRO A 55 3.94 -6.40 -3.65
N SER A 56 4.68 -5.55 -4.37
CA SER A 56 4.20 -4.25 -4.83
C SER A 56 3.10 -4.33 -5.89
N ALA A 57 2.97 -5.43 -6.62
CA ALA A 57 1.92 -5.61 -7.63
C ALA A 57 0.53 -5.87 -7.04
N SER A 58 0.45 -6.37 -5.81
CA SER A 58 -0.81 -6.68 -5.12
C SER A 58 -1.40 -5.50 -4.34
N LEU A 59 -0.76 -4.33 -4.37
CA LEU A 59 -1.22 -3.15 -3.67
C LEU A 59 -2.50 -2.59 -4.30
N GLN A 60 -3.61 -2.67 -3.57
CA GLN A 60 -4.91 -2.16 -4.00
C GLN A 60 -5.01 -0.63 -3.86
N GLY A 61 -5.90 -0.02 -4.64
CA GLY A 61 -6.25 1.40 -4.59
C GLY A 61 -5.57 2.25 -5.66
N ASP A 62 -6.05 3.48 -5.82
CA ASP A 62 -5.76 4.35 -6.97
C ASP A 62 -4.38 4.98 -7.00
N LEU A 63 -3.72 5.13 -5.86
CA LEU A 63 -2.40 5.74 -5.79
C LEU A 63 -1.31 4.78 -6.27
N ILE A 64 -0.29 5.33 -6.92
CA ILE A 64 0.94 4.60 -7.21
C ILE A 64 1.58 4.26 -5.86
N LYS A 65 1.88 2.99 -5.66
CA LYS A 65 2.44 2.47 -4.40
C LYS A 65 3.59 1.55 -4.69
N LYS A 66 4.56 1.55 -3.78
CA LYS A 66 5.71 0.63 -3.85
C LYS A 66 6.20 0.33 -2.43
N TRP A 67 6.53 -0.94 -2.20
CA TRP A 67 7.32 -1.34 -1.04
C TRP A 67 8.81 -1.08 -1.28
N LEU A 68 9.49 -0.62 -0.26
CA LEU A 68 10.95 -0.40 -0.28
C LEU A 68 11.53 -0.55 1.13
N ILE A 69 12.85 -0.66 1.20
CA ILE A 69 13.56 -0.66 2.48
C ILE A 69 14.31 0.66 2.60
N VAL A 70 14.07 1.38 3.70
CA VAL A 70 14.76 2.62 4.08
C VAL A 70 15.36 2.39 5.45
N ASP A 71 16.68 2.55 5.58
CA ASP A 71 17.41 2.36 6.85
C ASP A 71 17.02 1.04 7.55
N ASP A 72 17.07 -0.07 6.80
CA ASP A 72 16.69 -1.43 7.20
C ASP A 72 15.22 -1.62 7.62
N THR A 73 14.39 -0.60 7.43
CA THR A 73 12.96 -0.64 7.74
C THR A 73 12.13 -0.80 6.47
N ARG A 74 11.19 -1.76 6.46
CA ARG A 74 10.20 -1.89 5.39
C ARG A 74 9.24 -0.74 5.42
N CYS A 75 9.05 -0.10 4.28
CA CYS A 75 8.21 1.08 4.14
C CYS A 75 7.31 0.97 2.92
N LEU A 76 6.10 1.49 3.04
CA LEU A 76 5.19 1.70 1.93
C LEU A 76 5.29 3.15 1.46
N LEU A 77 5.75 3.33 0.23
CA LEU A 77 5.77 4.62 -0.45
C LEU A 77 4.50 4.75 -1.29
N LYS A 78 3.80 5.88 -1.14
CA LYS A 78 2.67 6.29 -1.99
C LYS A 78 3.03 7.54 -2.77
N GLY A 79 2.82 7.50 -4.07
CA GLY A 79 2.90 8.68 -4.95
C GLY A 79 1.54 9.34 -5.13
N ASN A 80 1.43 10.21 -6.13
CA ASN A 80 0.20 10.90 -6.46
C ASN A 80 -0.18 10.65 -7.92
N ARG A 81 -1.48 10.75 -8.21
CA ARG A 81 -1.96 10.95 -9.57
C ARG A 81 -2.26 12.43 -9.77
N GLY A 82 -1.56 13.07 -10.70
CA GLY A 82 -1.73 14.49 -11.00
C GLY A 82 -0.66 15.40 -10.39
N ALA A 83 -0.71 16.70 -10.77
CA ALA A 83 0.37 17.65 -10.56
C ALA A 83 0.49 18.20 -9.12
N ASN A 84 -0.55 18.10 -8.31
CA ASN A 84 -0.65 18.89 -7.07
C ASN A 84 -0.27 18.13 -5.80
N SER A 85 0.20 16.89 -5.88
CA SER A 85 0.60 16.06 -4.72
C SER A 85 -0.40 16.02 -3.55
N GLN A 86 -1.65 16.45 -3.78
CA GLN A 86 -2.66 16.65 -2.73
C GLN A 86 -3.02 15.35 -2.01
N GLN A 87 -3.07 14.24 -2.73
CA GLN A 87 -3.45 12.95 -2.14
C GLN A 87 -2.47 12.51 -1.06
N SER A 88 -1.17 12.57 -1.33
CA SER A 88 -0.15 12.25 -0.33
C SER A 88 -0.13 13.23 0.84
N LEU A 89 -0.37 14.52 0.57
CA LEU A 89 -0.49 15.53 1.65
C LEU A 89 -1.70 15.24 2.55
N ASN A 90 -2.82 14.82 1.99
CA ASN A 90 -4.00 14.44 2.77
C ASN A 90 -3.73 13.25 3.69
N GLU A 91 -2.97 12.24 3.23
CA GLU A 91 -2.55 11.11 4.06
C GLU A 91 -1.68 11.58 5.25
N VAL A 92 -0.74 12.49 5.00
CA VAL A 92 0.11 13.06 6.06
C VAL A 92 -0.72 13.89 7.04
N LEU A 93 -1.62 14.74 6.55
CA LEU A 93 -2.49 15.56 7.40
C LEU A 93 -3.43 14.70 8.26
N ALA A 94 -4.02 13.66 7.69
CA ALA A 94 -4.86 12.72 8.43
C ALA A 94 -4.06 12.01 9.53
N SER A 95 -2.83 11.58 9.23
CA SER A 95 -1.92 10.98 10.22
C SER A 95 -1.62 11.95 11.37
N MET A 96 -1.28 13.20 11.06
CA MET A 96 -1.03 14.25 12.07
C MET A 96 -2.27 14.56 12.91
N LEU A 97 -3.45 14.53 12.30
CA LEU A 97 -4.72 14.75 13.01
C LEU A 97 -4.98 13.63 14.00
N HIS A 98 -4.83 12.37 13.58
CA HIS A 98 -4.98 11.22 14.48
C HIS A 98 -4.01 11.27 15.66
N GLU A 99 -2.77 11.65 15.42
CA GLU A 99 -1.78 11.83 16.48
C GLU A 99 -2.20 12.93 17.48
N LYS A 100 -2.68 14.07 16.97
CA LYS A 100 -3.20 15.17 17.81
C LYS A 100 -4.45 14.77 18.61
N GLN A 101 -5.28 13.91 18.08
CA GLN A 101 -6.47 13.37 18.76
C GLN A 101 -6.15 12.26 19.75
N GLY A 102 -4.88 11.84 19.85
CA GLY A 102 -4.46 10.79 20.75
C GLY A 102 -4.79 9.36 20.29
N PHE A 103 -5.12 9.15 19.00
CA PHE A 103 -5.27 7.82 18.47
C PHE A 103 -3.91 7.12 18.40
N SER A 104 -3.74 6.06 19.16
CA SER A 104 -2.47 5.32 19.23
C SER A 104 -2.29 4.33 18.08
N LYS A 105 -3.39 3.83 17.51
CA LYS A 105 -3.38 2.83 16.44
C LYS A 105 -3.78 3.47 15.11
N HIS A 106 -2.84 4.07 14.41
CA HIS A 106 -3.01 4.59 13.06
C HIS A 106 -1.70 4.50 12.28
N VAL A 107 -1.78 4.46 10.98
CA VAL A 107 -0.61 4.47 10.11
C VAL A 107 -0.01 5.88 10.11
N ARG A 108 1.29 5.99 10.42
CA ARG A 108 2.00 7.27 10.49
C ARG A 108 2.67 7.58 9.16
N TYR A 109 2.09 8.51 8.41
CA TYR A 109 2.65 8.99 7.16
C TYR A 109 3.54 10.20 7.37
N ARG A 110 4.68 10.22 6.68
CA ARG A 110 5.57 11.38 6.56
C ARG A 110 5.74 11.78 5.10
N PRO A 111 5.88 13.07 4.78
CA PRO A 111 6.09 13.51 3.41
C PRO A 111 7.50 13.13 2.94
N VAL A 112 7.62 12.80 1.65
CA VAL A 112 8.89 12.53 0.98
C VAL A 112 8.93 13.24 -0.36
N LYS A 113 10.11 13.72 -0.76
CA LYS A 113 10.35 14.26 -2.09
C LYS A 113 10.72 13.11 -3.02
N LEU A 114 10.06 13.04 -4.16
CA LEU A 114 10.34 12.04 -5.20
C LEU A 114 11.37 12.61 -6.18
N ILE A 115 12.49 11.89 -6.37
CA ILE A 115 13.57 12.29 -7.26
C ILE A 115 13.42 11.53 -8.57
N GLY A 116 13.63 12.19 -9.71
CA GLY A 116 13.60 11.57 -11.04
C GLY A 116 12.48 12.06 -11.96
N SER A 117 11.66 13.01 -11.52
CA SER A 117 10.67 13.67 -12.38
C SER A 117 11.18 15.04 -12.85
N ALA A 118 10.73 15.48 -14.02
CA ALA A 118 11.03 16.82 -14.56
C ALA A 118 10.45 17.96 -13.69
N SER A 119 9.57 17.65 -12.75
CA SER A 119 9.01 18.56 -11.75
C SER A 119 9.18 17.97 -10.35
N GLU A 120 9.32 18.86 -9.34
CA GLU A 120 9.31 18.43 -7.95
C GLU A 120 7.97 17.78 -7.62
N GLN A 121 8.03 16.52 -7.21
CA GLN A 121 6.85 15.78 -6.77
C GLN A 121 7.06 15.30 -5.34
N TYR A 122 5.98 15.31 -4.59
CA TYR A 122 5.96 14.81 -3.23
C TYR A 122 5.09 13.56 -3.16
N GLY A 123 5.54 12.62 -2.38
CA GLY A 123 4.78 11.44 -1.97
C GLY A 123 4.62 11.41 -0.46
N CYS A 124 4.11 10.32 0.05
CA CYS A 124 4.17 10.02 1.47
C CYS A 124 4.67 8.60 1.71
N ILE A 125 5.30 8.39 2.85
CA ILE A 125 5.87 7.11 3.24
C ILE A 125 5.44 6.76 4.66
N CYS A 126 5.15 5.49 4.91
CA CYS A 126 4.95 4.95 6.25
C CYS A 126 5.76 3.67 6.43
N GLU A 127 6.07 3.33 7.67
CA GLU A 127 6.60 2.01 8.00
C GLU A 127 5.56 0.93 7.73
N ASP A 128 6.02 -0.29 7.52
CA ASP A 128 5.16 -1.45 7.35
C ASP A 128 4.28 -1.62 8.60
N PHE A 129 2.99 -1.73 8.39
CA PHE A 129 1.99 -1.90 9.44
C PHE A 129 1.49 -3.35 9.55
N ALA A 130 1.99 -4.24 8.68
CA ALA A 130 1.76 -5.67 8.76
C ALA A 130 3.00 -6.39 9.35
N SER A 131 2.81 -7.59 9.87
CA SER A 131 3.89 -8.45 10.34
C SER A 131 3.53 -9.92 10.14
N GLU A 132 4.45 -10.83 10.42
CA GLU A 132 4.16 -12.27 10.37
C GLU A 132 3.03 -12.70 11.34
N THR A 133 2.68 -11.85 12.29
CA THR A 133 1.63 -12.10 13.30
C THR A 133 0.48 -11.10 13.25
N LEU A 134 0.55 -10.10 12.38
CA LEU A 134 -0.46 -9.06 12.24
C LEU A 134 -0.87 -8.93 10.77
N GLU A 135 -2.06 -9.42 10.47
CA GLU A 135 -2.63 -9.36 9.13
C GLU A 135 -3.28 -8.01 8.83
N PHE A 136 -3.14 -7.55 7.60
CA PHE A 136 -3.88 -6.41 7.07
C PHE A 136 -5.12 -6.91 6.34
N ILE A 137 -6.30 -6.57 6.86
CA ILE A 137 -7.59 -6.88 6.23
C ILE A 137 -8.21 -5.58 5.75
N PRO A 138 -8.48 -5.42 4.44
CA PRO A 138 -9.20 -4.26 3.91
C PRO A 138 -10.60 -4.15 4.54
N ALA A 139 -11.04 -2.92 4.82
CA ALA A 139 -12.36 -2.70 5.42
C ALA A 139 -13.51 -3.26 4.57
N ILE A 140 -13.35 -3.31 3.25
CA ILE A 140 -14.36 -3.90 2.35
C ILE A 140 -14.49 -5.41 2.59
N ASP A 141 -13.38 -6.11 2.82
CA ASP A 141 -13.39 -7.56 3.08
C ASP A 141 -14.06 -7.86 4.43
N VAL A 142 -13.90 -6.97 5.41
CA VAL A 142 -14.63 -7.03 6.69
C VAL A 142 -16.14 -6.86 6.46
N VAL A 143 -16.54 -5.87 5.66
CA VAL A 143 -17.97 -5.64 5.31
C VAL A 143 -18.56 -6.84 4.61
N ASP A 144 -17.82 -7.45 3.69
CA ASP A 144 -18.29 -8.56 2.85
C ASP A 144 -18.22 -9.93 3.57
N SER A 145 -17.59 -10.00 4.74
CA SER A 145 -17.47 -11.25 5.52
C SER A 145 -18.81 -11.75 6.05
N GLU A 146 -19.80 -10.85 6.23
CA GLU A 146 -21.14 -11.19 6.65
C GLU A 146 -22.19 -10.51 5.77
N LYS A 147 -23.37 -11.14 5.67
CA LYS A 147 -24.49 -10.57 4.91
C LYS A 147 -25.04 -9.35 5.62
N LYS A 148 -24.91 -8.19 4.98
CA LYS A 148 -25.45 -6.92 5.47
C LYS A 148 -26.98 -6.89 5.37
N ASP A 149 -27.67 -6.44 6.44
CA ASP A 149 -29.08 -6.06 6.38
C ASP A 149 -29.24 -4.79 5.54
N ASN A 150 -30.24 -4.77 4.64
CA ASN A 150 -30.52 -3.63 3.78
C ASN A 150 -30.99 -2.37 4.55
N ALA A 151 -31.51 -2.54 5.77
CA ALA A 151 -31.94 -1.45 6.64
C ALA A 151 -30.77 -0.74 7.36
N VAL A 152 -29.56 -1.32 7.34
CA VAL A 152 -28.38 -0.83 8.06
C VAL A 152 -27.39 -0.21 7.06
N SER A 153 -26.78 0.91 7.43
CA SER A 153 -25.72 1.51 6.61
C SER A 153 -24.47 0.61 6.56
N THR A 154 -23.65 0.75 5.52
CA THR A 154 -22.40 0.00 5.40
C THR A 154 -21.44 0.28 6.56
N TYR A 155 -21.44 1.52 7.07
CA TYR A 155 -20.61 1.89 8.21
C TYR A 155 -21.07 1.22 9.51
N GLU A 156 -22.38 1.22 9.80
CA GLU A 156 -22.94 0.55 10.98
C GLU A 156 -22.70 -0.96 10.92
N HIS A 157 -22.86 -1.56 9.74
CA HIS A 157 -22.54 -2.96 9.52
C HIS A 157 -21.05 -3.26 9.77
N PHE A 158 -20.14 -2.44 9.25
CA PHE A 158 -18.70 -2.56 9.50
C PHE A 158 -18.39 -2.52 11.01
N ILE A 159 -18.95 -1.53 11.73
CA ILE A 159 -18.76 -1.43 13.18
C ILE A 159 -19.32 -2.67 13.90
N HIS A 160 -20.49 -3.17 13.49
CA HIS A 160 -21.07 -4.39 14.05
C HIS A 160 -20.14 -5.59 13.88
N VAL A 161 -19.65 -5.85 12.67
CA VAL A 161 -18.73 -6.96 12.40
C VAL A 161 -17.45 -6.84 13.24
N CYS A 162 -16.84 -5.66 13.27
CA CYS A 162 -15.65 -5.42 14.07
C CYS A 162 -15.87 -5.64 15.57
N THR A 163 -17.05 -5.29 16.11
CA THR A 163 -17.34 -5.46 17.55
C THR A 163 -17.74 -6.89 17.91
N THR A 164 -18.21 -7.66 16.95
CA THR A 164 -18.62 -9.07 17.17
C THR A 164 -17.41 -10.02 17.10
N HIS A 165 -16.44 -9.74 16.23
CA HIS A 165 -15.31 -10.63 15.94
C HIS A 165 -13.94 -10.08 16.37
N GLY A 166 -13.82 -8.82 16.72
CA GLY A 166 -12.59 -8.15 17.14
C GLY A 166 -12.50 -8.03 18.60
#